data_5888cfece281781a4c342f9675d22cb0
#
_entry.id   5888cfece281781a4c342f9675d22cb0
#
_cell.length_a   1.000
_cell.length_b   1.000
_cell.length_c   1.000
_cell.angle_alpha   90.00
_cell.angle_beta   90.00
_cell.angle_gamma   90.00
#
_symmetry.space_group_name_H-M   'P 1'
#
loop_
_entity.id
_entity.type
_entity.pdbx_description
1 polymer ?
#
loop_
_entity_poly.entity_id
_entity_poly.type
_entity_poly.pdbx_seq_one_letter_code
_entity_poly.pdbx_strand_id
1 'polypeptide(L)'
;SLGTSSYLPDVSDIVYMDIRTGEMKKTSLYDATASKGNQFTLLNRYKWDNGLEWTVNMKYDHALGSYLYQTPMSMEKKTLADGYSRKVSDGTLTPYEGYVQSRMSCFNRGSIDEFFFTTELSRKYDNMTWRVGLNEWYYDVDYASNTTMYDHTVEEYPQILYSADTKDIHHYGDTPYYNLNQNASEYYKGHENKLALYATHDWDITDKWNVYYGARFEYQRLAG
;
A
#
# COMPACT_ATOMS: atom_id res chain seq x y z
N SER A 1 12.79 22.37 18.57
CA SER A 1 12.13 21.17 18.05
C SER A 1 10.64 21.44 17.98
N LEU A 2 10.04 21.30 16.84
CA LEU A 2 8.60 21.32 16.69
C LEU A 2 8.05 20.09 17.44
N GLY A 3 7.14 20.30 18.39
CA GLY A 3 6.48 19.20 19.09
C GLY A 3 5.65 18.35 18.12
N THR A 4 5.31 17.14 18.51
CA THR A 4 4.47 16.22 17.70
C THR A 4 3.12 16.82 17.32
N SER A 5 2.57 17.69 18.19
CA SER A 5 1.34 18.47 17.95
C SER A 5 1.45 19.45 16.79
N SER A 6 2.65 19.88 16.39
CA SER A 6 2.86 20.78 15.25
C SER A 6 2.53 20.15 13.90
N TYR A 7 2.43 18.84 13.82
CA TYR A 7 2.16 18.12 12.57
C TYR A 7 0.70 17.69 12.43
N LEU A 8 -0.01 17.64 13.52
CA LEU A 8 -1.38 17.19 13.58
C LEU A 8 -2.18 18.26 14.31
N PRO A 9 -3.01 19.03 13.62
CA PRO A 9 -3.98 19.86 14.30
C PRO A 9 -4.83 18.95 15.18
N ASP A 10 -5.51 19.53 16.15
CA ASP A 10 -6.28 18.88 17.23
C ASP A 10 -7.37 17.93 16.73
N VAL A 11 -6.98 16.92 15.98
CA VAL A 11 -7.83 15.90 15.34
C VAL A 11 -7.24 14.55 15.69
N SER A 12 -7.91 13.85 16.59
CA SER A 12 -7.56 12.45 16.89
C SER A 12 -7.91 11.49 15.74
N ASP A 13 -8.76 11.94 14.83
CA ASP A 13 -9.31 11.13 13.75
C ASP A 13 -9.12 11.79 12.39
N ILE A 14 -8.79 10.96 11.40
CA ILE A 14 -8.70 11.36 10.01
C ILE A 14 -10.03 11.03 9.32
N VAL A 15 -10.64 12.02 8.72
CA VAL A 15 -11.84 11.88 7.90
C VAL A 15 -11.42 11.84 6.43
N TYR A 16 -11.99 10.91 5.68
CA TYR A 16 -11.72 10.74 4.25
C TYR A 16 -12.96 10.23 3.51
N MET A 17 -13.04 10.50 2.22
CA MET A 17 -14.01 9.86 1.35
C MET A 17 -13.37 8.57 0.78
N ASP A 18 -13.99 7.43 1.02
CA ASP A 18 -13.55 6.17 0.44
C ASP A 18 -13.80 6.20 -1.06
N ILE A 19 -12.74 6.20 -1.85
CA ILE A 19 -12.82 6.27 -3.31
C ILE A 19 -13.61 5.12 -3.94
N ARG A 20 -13.70 3.98 -3.26
CA ARG A 20 -14.42 2.81 -3.74
C ARG A 20 -15.93 2.95 -3.65
N THR A 21 -16.41 3.68 -2.63
CA THR A 21 -17.85 3.75 -2.30
C THR A 21 -18.40 5.16 -2.38
N GLY A 22 -17.56 6.20 -2.36
CA GLY A 22 -17.98 7.58 -2.23
C GLY A 22 -18.48 7.95 -0.83
N GLU A 23 -18.38 7.04 0.13
CA GLU A 23 -18.85 7.26 1.50
C GLU A 23 -17.79 7.95 2.33
N MET A 24 -18.26 8.83 3.22
CA MET A 24 -17.41 9.43 4.23
C MET A 24 -17.08 8.44 5.33
N LYS A 25 -15.79 8.27 5.59
CA LYS A 25 -15.26 7.39 6.62
C LYS A 25 -14.27 8.12 7.51
N LYS A 26 -14.02 7.51 8.65
CA LYS A 26 -13.13 8.02 9.67
C LYS A 26 -12.19 6.91 10.11
N THR A 27 -10.93 7.24 10.31
CA THR A 27 -9.94 6.35 10.91
C THR A 27 -9.21 7.07 12.03
N SER A 28 -8.88 6.34 13.09
CA SER A 28 -8.02 6.84 14.16
C SER A 28 -6.58 6.97 13.64
N LEU A 29 -5.87 7.99 14.11
CA LEU A 29 -4.43 8.13 13.85
C LEU A 29 -3.63 6.90 14.31
N TYR A 30 -4.06 6.26 15.38
CA TYR A 30 -3.39 5.06 15.91
C TYR A 30 -3.66 3.81 15.06
N ASP A 31 -4.82 3.75 14.41
CA ASP A 31 -5.23 2.63 13.56
C ASP A 31 -4.90 2.87 12.09
N ALA A 32 -4.55 4.10 11.73
CA ALA A 32 -4.27 4.48 10.36
C ALA A 32 -3.01 3.81 9.78
N THR A 33 -2.08 3.40 10.64
CA THR A 33 -0.90 2.65 10.20
C THR A 33 -0.89 1.29 10.86
N ALA A 34 -1.26 0.28 10.11
CA ALA A 34 -1.38 -1.09 10.57
C ALA A 34 -0.97 -2.07 9.48
N SER A 35 -0.44 -3.22 9.91
CA SER A 35 -0.20 -4.36 9.04
C SER A 35 -0.66 -5.63 9.75
N LYS A 36 -1.45 -6.44 9.06
CA LYS A 36 -1.91 -7.74 9.53
C LYS A 36 -1.78 -8.74 8.41
N GLY A 37 -1.33 -9.94 8.71
CA GLY A 37 -1.22 -10.96 7.69
C GLY A 37 -1.17 -12.36 8.29
N ASN A 38 -1.46 -13.32 7.43
CA ASN A 38 -1.30 -14.73 7.72
C ASN A 38 -0.50 -15.35 6.59
N GLN A 39 0.44 -16.19 6.95
CA GLN A 39 1.26 -16.91 5.99
C GLN A 39 1.20 -18.40 6.27
N PHE A 40 1.05 -19.17 5.21
CA PHE A 40 1.19 -20.61 5.24
C PHE A 40 2.30 -21.01 4.27
N THR A 41 3.21 -21.86 4.73
CA THR A 41 4.30 -22.38 3.90
C THR A 41 4.38 -23.90 4.07
N LEU A 42 4.44 -24.61 2.94
CA LEU A 42 4.71 -26.03 2.87
C LEU A 42 5.97 -26.25 2.04
N LEU A 43 6.95 -26.90 2.65
CA LEU A 43 8.17 -27.34 1.99
C LEU A 43 8.22 -28.87 2.08
N ASN A 44 8.27 -29.53 0.94
CA ASN A 44 8.38 -30.98 0.88
C ASN A 44 9.51 -31.39 -0.06
N ARG A 45 10.24 -32.41 0.31
CA ARG A 45 11.30 -33.01 -0.48
C ARG A 45 11.26 -34.51 -0.29
N TYR A 46 11.12 -35.21 -1.39
CA TYR A 46 11.14 -36.67 -1.41
C TYR A 46 12.28 -37.15 -2.30
N LYS A 47 13.06 -38.08 -1.81
CA LYS A 47 14.19 -38.65 -2.55
C LYS A 47 14.03 -40.17 -2.63
N TRP A 48 14.05 -40.69 -3.85
CA TRP A 48 14.03 -42.14 -4.10
C TRP A 48 15.44 -42.73 -4.06
N ASP A 49 15.52 -44.05 -3.82
CA ASP A 49 16.78 -44.78 -3.76
C ASP A 49 17.56 -44.73 -5.07
N ASN A 50 16.89 -44.55 -6.19
CA ASN A 50 17.49 -44.41 -7.51
C ASN A 50 18.09 -43.02 -7.78
N GLY A 51 18.09 -42.12 -6.76
CA GLY A 51 18.63 -40.77 -6.85
C GLY A 51 17.70 -39.75 -7.50
N LEU A 52 16.47 -40.12 -7.87
CA LEU A 52 15.45 -39.17 -8.27
C LEU A 52 14.99 -38.38 -7.06
N GLU A 53 14.79 -37.10 -7.22
CA GLU A 53 14.35 -36.19 -6.16
C GLU A 53 13.17 -35.35 -6.65
N TRP A 54 12.16 -35.23 -5.80
CA TRP A 54 10.99 -34.40 -6.03
C TRP A 54 10.85 -33.38 -4.91
N THR A 55 10.78 -32.11 -5.28
CA THR A 55 10.53 -31.01 -4.36
C THR A 55 9.21 -30.34 -4.67
N VAL A 56 8.49 -29.94 -3.61
CA VAL A 56 7.28 -29.15 -3.70
C VAL A 56 7.37 -28.04 -2.65
N ASN A 57 7.24 -26.81 -3.11
CA ASN A 57 7.18 -25.65 -2.25
C ASN A 57 5.87 -24.91 -2.54
N MET A 58 5.10 -24.66 -1.50
CA MET A 58 3.88 -23.85 -1.54
C MET A 58 3.98 -22.74 -0.52
N LYS A 59 3.56 -21.57 -0.90
CA LYS A 59 3.39 -20.43 -0.01
C LYS A 59 2.06 -19.76 -0.33
N TYR A 60 1.28 -19.51 0.70
CA TYR A 60 0.12 -18.62 0.65
C TYR A 60 0.33 -17.50 1.65
N ASP A 61 0.11 -16.28 1.21
CA ASP A 61 0.19 -15.06 2.00
C ASP A 61 -1.10 -14.28 1.83
N HIS A 62 -1.71 -13.89 2.95
CA HIS A 62 -2.76 -12.90 2.99
C HIS A 62 -2.29 -11.75 3.85
N ALA A 63 -2.19 -10.56 3.29
CA ALA A 63 -1.77 -9.37 4.01
C ALA A 63 -2.75 -8.21 3.80
N LEU A 64 -3.03 -7.53 4.91
CA LEU A 64 -3.74 -6.26 4.95
C LEU A 64 -2.76 -5.21 5.46
N GLY A 65 -2.67 -4.10 4.75
CA GLY A 65 -1.84 -2.98 5.16
C GLY A 65 -2.58 -1.67 5.03
N SER A 66 -2.33 -0.76 5.97
CA SER A 66 -2.75 0.63 5.87
C SER A 66 -1.65 1.53 6.38
N TYR A 67 -1.55 2.70 5.80
CA TYR A 67 -0.69 3.76 6.30
C TYR A 67 -1.26 5.13 5.98
N LEU A 68 -0.96 6.07 6.86
CA LEU A 68 -1.29 7.47 6.71
C LEU A 68 0.00 8.26 6.55
N TYR A 69 0.04 9.14 5.56
CA TYR A 69 1.02 10.20 5.52
C TYR A 69 0.38 11.55 5.30
N GLN A 70 1.07 12.58 5.74
CA GLN A 70 0.64 13.95 5.58
C GLN A 70 1.75 14.76 4.93
N THR A 71 1.35 15.59 3.96
CA THR A 71 2.26 16.44 3.21
C THR A 71 1.83 17.89 3.32
N PRO A 72 2.69 18.80 3.77
CA PRO A 72 2.43 20.23 3.66
C PRO A 72 2.43 20.63 2.17
N MET A 73 1.39 21.34 1.76
CA MET A 73 1.20 21.74 0.35
C MET A 73 1.63 23.20 0.14
N SER A 74 0.97 24.12 0.82
CA SER A 74 1.25 25.54 0.72
C SER A 74 1.24 26.19 2.09
N MET A 75 1.97 27.28 2.24
CA MET A 75 1.92 28.13 3.42
C MET A 75 1.85 29.57 2.96
N GLU A 76 0.78 30.27 3.34
CA GLU A 76 0.51 31.63 2.91
C GLU A 76 0.06 32.48 4.09
N LYS A 77 0.41 33.77 4.06
CA LYS A 77 -0.14 34.74 5.01
C LYS A 77 -1.51 35.18 4.51
N LYS A 78 -2.55 34.98 5.32
CA LYS A 78 -3.94 35.35 5.06
C LYS A 78 -4.33 36.54 5.91
N THR A 79 -5.25 37.33 5.41
CA THR A 79 -5.86 38.49 6.05
C THR A 79 -7.32 38.20 6.40
N LEU A 80 -7.97 39.06 7.12
CA LEU A 80 -9.41 38.95 7.42
C LEU A 80 -10.27 38.91 6.17
N ALA A 81 -9.82 39.53 5.08
CA ALA A 81 -10.55 39.54 3.80
C ALA A 81 -10.57 38.17 3.13
N ASP A 82 -9.66 37.27 3.50
CA ASP A 82 -9.60 35.89 2.97
C ASP A 82 -10.67 34.97 3.61
N GLY A 83 -11.36 35.45 4.66
CA GLY A 83 -12.53 34.80 5.25
C GLY A 83 -12.25 33.54 6.08
N TYR A 84 -11.00 33.36 6.54
CA TYR A 84 -10.68 32.27 7.46
C TYR A 84 -11.20 32.52 8.87
N SER A 85 -11.61 31.43 9.51
CA SER A 85 -12.08 31.44 10.90
C SER A 85 -11.50 30.26 11.66
N ARG A 86 -11.30 30.42 12.97
CA ARG A 86 -10.95 29.33 13.88
C ARG A 86 -12.04 29.12 14.92
N LYS A 87 -12.19 27.90 15.39
CA LYS A 87 -13.12 27.54 16.44
C LYS A 87 -12.45 27.79 17.79
N VAL A 88 -13.04 28.60 18.63
CA VAL A 88 -12.60 28.83 19.99
C VAL A 88 -13.22 27.84 20.97
N SER A 89 -12.76 27.86 22.23
CA SER A 89 -13.10 26.83 23.24
C SER A 89 -14.61 26.66 23.53
N ASP A 90 -15.38 27.70 23.31
CA ASP A 90 -16.85 27.66 23.45
C ASP A 90 -17.60 27.16 22.20
N GLY A 91 -16.84 26.79 21.15
CA GLY A 91 -17.39 26.35 19.87
C GLY A 91 -17.68 27.46 18.87
N THR A 92 -17.52 28.72 19.25
CA THR A 92 -17.75 29.88 18.37
C THR A 92 -16.63 29.99 17.32
N LEU A 93 -17.02 30.35 16.09
CA LEU A 93 -16.07 30.68 15.04
C LEU A 93 -15.66 32.16 15.13
N THR A 94 -14.37 32.42 15.25
CA THR A 94 -13.81 33.76 15.24
C THR A 94 -12.92 33.98 14.02
N PRO A 95 -13.00 35.17 13.36
CA PRO A 95 -12.14 35.47 12.23
C PRO A 95 -10.66 35.26 12.57
N TYR A 96 -9.94 34.75 11.58
CA TYR A 96 -8.50 34.47 11.70
C TYR A 96 -7.71 35.22 10.64
N GLU A 97 -6.60 35.81 11.06
CA GLU A 97 -5.56 36.32 10.19
C GLU A 97 -4.18 35.77 10.64
N GLY A 98 -3.31 35.49 9.71
CA GLY A 98 -2.00 34.90 10.01
C GLY A 98 -1.52 33.96 8.94
N TYR A 99 -0.55 33.13 9.28
CA TYR A 99 -0.09 32.11 8.37
C TYR A 99 -1.03 30.92 8.39
N VAL A 100 -1.46 30.51 7.20
CA VAL A 100 -2.28 29.32 6.93
C VAL A 100 -1.43 28.31 6.19
N GLN A 101 -1.37 27.11 6.69
CA GLN A 101 -0.79 25.97 5.98
C GLN A 101 -1.87 25.02 5.52
N SER A 102 -1.90 24.78 4.21
CA SER A 102 -2.69 23.69 3.64
C SER A 102 -1.93 22.38 3.78
N ARG A 103 -2.62 21.34 4.18
CA ARG A 103 -2.06 20.01 4.39
C ARG A 103 -2.91 18.96 3.70
N MET A 104 -2.23 18.11 2.96
CA MET A 104 -2.83 16.91 2.37
C MET A 104 -2.63 15.73 3.32
N SER A 105 -3.69 15.01 3.62
CA SER A 105 -3.65 13.71 4.28
C SER A 105 -4.00 12.63 3.29
N CYS A 106 -3.17 11.61 3.22
CA CYS A 106 -3.37 10.48 2.32
C CYS A 106 -3.44 9.20 3.14
N PHE A 107 -4.62 8.59 3.17
CA PHE A 107 -4.86 7.32 3.85
C PHE A 107 -4.89 6.20 2.82
N ASN A 108 -3.90 5.34 2.90
CA ASN A 108 -3.73 4.21 2.00
C ASN A 108 -4.13 2.93 2.71
N ARG A 109 -4.88 2.10 2.01
CA ARG A 109 -5.28 0.78 2.50
C ARG A 109 -5.26 -0.21 1.34
N GLY A 110 -4.63 -1.35 1.58
CA GLY A 110 -4.58 -2.41 0.59
C GLY A 110 -4.65 -3.79 1.23
N SER A 111 -5.12 -4.74 0.45
CA SER A 111 -5.00 -6.15 0.71
C SER A 111 -4.30 -6.83 -0.46
N ILE A 112 -3.53 -7.84 -0.13
CA ILE A 112 -2.91 -8.72 -1.11
C ILE A 112 -3.15 -10.16 -0.68
N ASP A 113 -3.56 -10.98 -1.64
CA ASP A 113 -3.57 -12.42 -1.56
C ASP A 113 -2.54 -12.96 -2.56
N GLU A 114 -1.54 -13.67 -2.07
CA GLU A 114 -0.47 -14.22 -2.89
C GLU A 114 -0.40 -15.73 -2.73
N PHE A 115 -0.33 -16.43 -3.85
CA PHE A 115 -0.06 -17.86 -3.88
C PHE A 115 1.15 -18.13 -4.75
N PHE A 116 2.10 -18.83 -4.20
CA PHE A 116 3.29 -19.28 -4.89
C PHE A 116 3.39 -20.80 -4.79
N PHE A 117 3.62 -21.43 -5.93
CA PHE A 117 3.81 -22.86 -6.02
C PHE A 117 5.00 -23.17 -6.92
N THR A 118 5.85 -24.06 -6.45
CA THR A 118 6.94 -24.62 -7.25
C THR A 118 6.98 -26.12 -7.04
N THR A 119 7.08 -26.86 -8.13
CA THR A 119 7.42 -28.27 -8.09
C THR A 119 8.54 -28.58 -9.06
N GLU A 120 9.48 -29.37 -8.62
CA GLU A 120 10.66 -29.75 -9.40
C GLU A 120 10.95 -31.23 -9.23
N LEU A 121 11.20 -31.88 -10.34
CA LEU A 121 11.76 -33.23 -10.39
C LEU A 121 13.20 -33.12 -10.90
N SER A 122 14.13 -33.71 -10.19
CA SER A 122 15.55 -33.65 -10.53
C SER A 122 16.24 -34.99 -10.31
N ARG A 123 17.31 -35.19 -11.03
CA ARG A 123 18.19 -36.34 -10.81
C ARG A 123 19.63 -35.98 -11.12
N LYS A 124 20.48 -36.34 -10.15
CA LYS A 124 21.93 -36.20 -10.30
C LYS A 124 22.56 -37.54 -10.66
N TYR A 125 23.42 -37.52 -11.66
CA TYR A 125 24.35 -38.59 -12.05
C TYR A 125 25.77 -38.15 -11.74
N ASP A 126 26.74 -38.99 -11.98
CA ASP A 126 28.15 -38.68 -11.67
C ASP A 126 28.63 -37.41 -12.40
N ASN A 127 28.25 -37.26 -13.67
CA ASN A 127 28.70 -36.18 -14.54
C ASN A 127 27.61 -35.26 -15.06
N MET A 128 26.38 -35.41 -14.57
CA MET A 128 25.29 -34.51 -15.02
C MET A 128 24.16 -34.41 -14.01
N THR A 129 23.44 -33.30 -14.07
CA THR A 129 22.20 -33.08 -13.33
C THR A 129 21.16 -32.51 -14.27
N TRP A 130 19.98 -33.08 -14.30
CA TRP A 130 18.85 -32.48 -14.96
C TRP A 130 17.75 -32.09 -13.95
N ARG A 131 17.00 -31.05 -14.27
CA ARG A 131 15.83 -30.59 -13.52
C ARG A 131 14.71 -30.24 -14.48
N VAL A 132 13.51 -30.61 -14.12
CA VAL A 132 12.27 -30.21 -14.80
C VAL A 132 11.31 -29.71 -13.73
N GLY A 133 10.75 -28.56 -13.92
CA GLY A 133 9.89 -27.98 -12.91
C GLY A 133 8.82 -27.08 -13.47
N LEU A 134 7.85 -26.81 -12.60
CA LEU A 134 6.74 -25.91 -12.84
C LEU A 134 6.69 -24.91 -11.71
N ASN A 135 6.46 -23.64 -12.06
CA ASN A 135 6.22 -22.56 -11.13
C ASN A 135 4.90 -21.92 -11.45
N GLU A 136 4.12 -21.67 -10.42
CA GLU A 136 2.93 -20.83 -10.49
C GLU A 136 3.04 -19.72 -9.47
N TRP A 137 2.70 -18.52 -9.88
CA TRP A 137 2.60 -17.37 -9.02
C TRP A 137 1.32 -16.63 -9.36
N TYR A 138 0.45 -16.54 -8.37
CA TYR A 138 -0.80 -15.81 -8.44
C TYR A 138 -0.83 -14.77 -7.35
N TYR A 139 -1.25 -13.56 -7.67
CA TYR A 139 -1.61 -12.57 -6.67
C TYR A 139 -2.84 -11.78 -7.07
N ASP A 140 -3.63 -11.43 -6.07
CA ASP A 140 -4.77 -10.53 -6.15
C ASP A 140 -4.49 -9.33 -5.27
N VAL A 141 -4.79 -8.13 -5.76
CA VAL A 141 -4.60 -6.87 -5.03
C VAL A 141 -5.85 -6.03 -5.07
N ASP A 142 -6.22 -5.47 -3.92
CA ASP A 142 -7.23 -4.42 -3.76
C ASP A 142 -6.58 -3.28 -2.98
N TYR A 143 -6.35 -2.14 -3.63
CA TYR A 143 -5.65 -1.00 -3.05
C TYR A 143 -6.43 0.27 -3.28
N ALA A 144 -6.59 1.07 -2.23
CA ALA A 144 -7.17 2.40 -2.28
C ALA A 144 -6.29 3.42 -1.56
N SER A 145 -6.06 4.53 -2.23
CA SER A 145 -5.44 5.74 -1.67
C SER A 145 -6.51 6.83 -1.60
N ASN A 146 -6.83 7.28 -0.40
CA ASN A 146 -7.88 8.26 -0.15
C ASN A 146 -7.24 9.56 0.33
N THR A 147 -7.49 10.63 -0.39
CA THR A 147 -6.86 11.93 -0.14
C THR A 147 -7.87 12.94 0.36
N THR A 148 -7.50 13.64 1.43
CA THR A 148 -8.25 14.77 1.97
C THR A 148 -7.31 15.94 2.22
N MET A 149 -7.85 17.15 2.21
CA MET A 149 -7.12 18.35 2.61
C MET A 149 -7.80 19.07 3.75
N TYR A 150 -7.00 19.79 4.51
CA TYR A 150 -7.45 20.75 5.49
C TYR A 150 -6.42 21.88 5.63
N ASP A 151 -6.90 23.03 6.08
CA ASP A 151 -6.06 24.18 6.42
C ASP A 151 -5.93 24.29 7.93
N HIS A 152 -4.77 24.72 8.39
CA HIS A 152 -4.53 24.92 9.80
C HIS A 152 -3.65 26.15 10.07
N THR A 153 -3.71 26.64 11.30
CA THR A 153 -2.82 27.73 11.78
C THR A 153 -1.38 27.26 11.85
N VAL A 154 -0.45 28.19 11.70
CA VAL A 154 0.99 27.93 11.88
C VAL A 154 1.39 28.42 13.27
N GLU A 155 1.11 27.62 14.26
CA GLU A 155 1.30 27.90 15.69
C GLU A 155 1.88 26.66 16.37
N GLU A 156 2.33 26.79 17.63
CA GLU A 156 2.84 25.67 18.42
C GLU A 156 1.79 24.56 18.59
N TYR A 157 0.51 24.95 18.71
CA TYR A 157 -0.65 24.06 18.76
C TYR A 157 -1.56 24.38 17.57
N PRO A 158 -1.33 23.78 16.40
CA PRO A 158 -2.08 24.09 15.20
C PRO A 158 -3.56 23.78 15.36
N GLN A 159 -4.41 24.68 14.91
CA GLN A 159 -5.86 24.52 14.91
C GLN A 159 -6.37 24.47 13.49
N ILE A 160 -7.37 23.59 13.25
CA ILE A 160 -8.03 23.55 11.94
C ILE A 160 -8.74 24.87 11.70
N LEU A 161 -8.63 25.35 10.48
CA LEU A 161 -9.25 26.56 9.99
C LEU A 161 -10.48 26.24 9.13
N TYR A 162 -11.44 27.14 9.21
CA TYR A 162 -12.66 27.14 8.41
C TYR A 162 -12.51 28.25 7.38
N SER A 163 -12.66 27.91 6.11
CA SER A 163 -12.63 28.90 5.02
C SER A 163 -14.04 29.33 4.63
N ALA A 164 -14.20 30.58 4.24
CA ALA A 164 -15.44 31.10 3.65
C ALA A 164 -15.65 30.62 2.20
N ASP A 165 -14.60 30.26 1.52
CA ASP A 165 -14.69 29.67 0.17
C ASP A 165 -14.99 28.18 0.26
N THR A 166 -16.28 27.90 0.47
CA THR A 166 -16.79 26.59 0.89
C THR A 166 -17.29 25.72 -0.26
N LYS A 167 -17.03 26.04 -1.50
CA LYS A 167 -17.60 25.30 -2.64
C LYS A 167 -17.26 23.81 -2.64
N ASP A 168 -16.15 23.43 -2.02
CA ASP A 168 -15.66 22.06 -1.94
C ASP A 168 -15.39 21.59 -0.51
N ILE A 169 -15.88 22.30 0.51
CA ILE A 169 -15.74 21.89 1.90
C ILE A 169 -16.84 20.90 2.26
N HIS A 170 -16.40 19.74 2.67
CA HIS A 170 -17.27 18.74 3.29
C HIS A 170 -17.11 18.80 4.79
N HIS A 171 -18.18 18.55 5.49
CA HIS A 171 -18.20 18.46 6.93
C HIS A 171 -18.50 17.03 7.36
N TYR A 172 -17.71 16.50 8.25
CA TYR A 172 -18.02 15.30 8.99
C TYR A 172 -18.19 15.67 10.46
N GLY A 173 -19.43 15.79 10.89
CA GLY A 173 -19.74 16.48 12.12
C GLY A 173 -19.29 17.94 12.03
N ASP A 174 -18.50 18.39 12.98
CA ASP A 174 -17.98 19.76 13.05
C ASP A 174 -16.61 19.95 12.38
N THR A 175 -16.02 18.91 11.78
CA THR A 175 -14.68 18.99 11.21
C THR A 175 -14.74 19.43 9.75
N PRO A 176 -14.18 20.59 9.41
CA PRO A 176 -14.06 21.02 8.03
C PRO A 176 -12.87 20.32 7.39
N TYR A 177 -13.10 19.75 6.24
CA TYR A 177 -12.05 19.28 5.36
C TYR A 177 -12.54 19.46 3.93
N TYR A 178 -11.61 19.55 3.01
CA TYR A 178 -11.97 19.53 1.60
C TYR A 178 -11.24 18.39 0.91
N ASN A 179 -11.95 17.78 -0.03
CA ASN A 179 -11.38 16.72 -0.82
C ASN A 179 -10.68 17.36 -2.02
N LEU A 180 -9.40 17.09 -2.15
CA LEU A 180 -8.68 17.37 -3.38
C LEU A 180 -9.26 16.50 -4.46
N ASN A 181 -10.27 16.94 -5.12
CA ASN A 181 -10.77 16.29 -6.31
C ASN A 181 -10.51 14.78 -6.33
N GLN A 182 -11.43 13.97 -6.61
CA GLN A 182 -11.24 12.51 -6.78
C GLN A 182 -9.98 12.15 -7.58
N ASN A 183 -9.41 13.10 -8.30
CA ASN A 183 -8.17 12.98 -9.08
C ASN A 183 -6.89 12.73 -8.27
N ALA A 184 -6.88 13.02 -6.95
CA ALA A 184 -5.75 12.72 -6.09
C ALA A 184 -5.93 11.42 -5.29
N SER A 185 -7.09 10.78 -5.40
CA SER A 185 -7.36 9.46 -4.84
C SER A 185 -7.24 8.42 -5.93
N GLU A 186 -6.77 7.23 -5.56
CA GLU A 186 -6.48 6.15 -6.50
C GLU A 186 -7.10 4.85 -6.00
N TYR A 187 -7.60 4.06 -6.92
CA TYR A 187 -8.12 2.73 -6.63
C TYR A 187 -7.65 1.74 -7.68
N TYR A 188 -7.06 0.66 -7.21
CA TYR A 188 -6.61 -0.45 -8.05
C TYR A 188 -7.16 -1.75 -7.50
N LYS A 189 -7.77 -2.52 -8.39
CA LYS A 189 -8.15 -3.90 -8.11
C LYS A 189 -7.77 -4.75 -9.31
N GLY A 190 -7.05 -5.82 -9.07
CA GLY A 190 -6.65 -6.68 -10.15
C GLY A 190 -5.92 -7.92 -9.66
N HIS A 191 -5.70 -8.83 -10.58
CA HIS A 191 -4.94 -10.04 -10.31
C HIS A 191 -3.98 -10.36 -11.46
N GLU A 192 -2.91 -11.02 -11.09
CA GLU A 192 -1.95 -11.57 -12.04
C GLU A 192 -1.73 -13.05 -11.77
N ASN A 193 -1.64 -13.82 -12.85
CA ASN A 193 -1.23 -15.22 -12.81
C ASN A 193 -0.06 -15.42 -13.76
N LYS A 194 0.99 -16.04 -13.25
CA LYS A 194 2.17 -16.47 -14.01
C LYS A 194 2.36 -17.96 -13.82
N LEU A 195 2.33 -18.68 -14.93
CA LEU A 195 2.63 -20.10 -14.97
C LEU A 195 3.86 -20.34 -15.83
N ALA A 196 4.84 -21.03 -15.31
CA ALA A 196 6.04 -21.35 -16.05
C ALA A 196 6.42 -22.82 -15.95
N LEU A 197 6.80 -23.38 -17.08
CA LEU A 197 7.44 -24.69 -17.21
C LEU A 197 8.91 -24.47 -17.56
N TYR A 198 9.81 -25.15 -16.88
CA TYR A 198 11.24 -25.06 -17.15
C TYR A 198 11.93 -26.41 -17.10
N ALA A 199 13.03 -26.48 -17.85
CA ALA A 199 13.96 -27.59 -17.78
C ALA A 199 15.38 -27.07 -17.83
N THR A 200 16.27 -27.65 -17.03
CA THR A 200 17.70 -27.32 -17.03
C THR A 200 18.54 -28.58 -17.05
N HIS A 201 19.70 -28.47 -17.68
CA HIS A 201 20.67 -29.51 -17.70
C HIS A 201 22.08 -28.95 -17.43
N ASP A 202 22.75 -29.56 -16.48
CA ASP A 202 24.11 -29.25 -16.06
C ASP A 202 24.97 -30.47 -16.33
N TRP A 203 25.98 -30.32 -17.18
CA TRP A 203 26.77 -31.44 -17.69
C TRP A 203 28.28 -31.19 -17.64
N ASP A 204 28.98 -31.99 -16.87
CA ASP A 204 30.42 -32.07 -16.87
C ASP A 204 30.88 -32.94 -18.04
N ILE A 205 31.22 -32.31 -19.17
CA ILE A 205 31.69 -33.03 -20.37
C ILE A 205 33.07 -33.64 -20.11
N THR A 206 33.91 -32.91 -19.39
CA THR A 206 35.21 -33.35 -18.92
C THR A 206 35.53 -32.67 -17.59
N ASP A 207 36.62 -33.07 -16.94
CA ASP A 207 37.11 -32.41 -15.71
C ASP A 207 37.38 -30.90 -15.86
N LYS A 208 37.45 -30.38 -17.08
CA LYS A 208 37.75 -28.98 -17.39
C LYS A 208 36.57 -28.24 -18.05
N TRP A 209 35.57 -28.94 -18.53
CA TRP A 209 34.46 -28.38 -19.29
C TRP A 209 33.14 -28.79 -18.70
N ASN A 210 32.42 -27.77 -18.22
CA ASN A 210 31.03 -27.88 -17.78
C ASN A 210 30.14 -27.05 -18.72
N VAL A 211 28.98 -27.56 -19.07
CA VAL A 211 27.97 -26.86 -19.85
C VAL A 211 26.65 -26.88 -19.11
N TYR A 212 26.15 -25.69 -18.82
CA TYR A 212 24.82 -25.50 -18.25
C TYR A 212 23.90 -24.83 -19.27
N TYR A 213 22.76 -25.44 -19.52
CA TYR A 213 21.74 -24.87 -20.39
C TYR A 213 20.35 -25.23 -19.92
N GLY A 214 19.35 -24.51 -20.43
CA GLY A 214 17.95 -24.74 -20.09
C GLY A 214 17.01 -23.94 -20.95
N ALA A 215 15.75 -24.25 -20.79
CA ALA A 215 14.64 -23.52 -21.40
C ALA A 215 13.56 -23.26 -20.36
N ARG A 216 12.88 -22.14 -20.50
CA ARG A 216 11.72 -21.74 -19.70
C ARG A 216 10.66 -21.19 -20.62
N PHE A 217 9.45 -21.67 -20.46
CA PHE A 217 8.26 -21.16 -21.10
C PHE A 217 7.37 -20.56 -20.00
N GLU A 218 6.94 -19.33 -20.22
CA GLU A 218 6.11 -18.61 -19.27
C GLU A 218 4.84 -18.11 -19.94
N TYR A 219 3.71 -18.33 -19.29
CA TYR A 219 2.44 -17.74 -19.61
C TYR A 219 2.06 -16.76 -18.50
N GLN A 220 1.73 -15.53 -18.88
CA GLN A 220 1.33 -14.48 -17.96
C GLN A 220 -0.04 -13.94 -18.35
N ARG A 221 -0.90 -13.77 -17.37
CA ARG A 221 -2.20 -13.12 -17.52
C ARG A 221 -2.36 -12.07 -16.43
N LEU A 222 -2.64 -10.84 -16.85
CA LEU A 222 -2.98 -9.72 -15.99
C LEU A 222 -4.42 -9.30 -16.30
N ALA A 223 -5.23 -9.05 -15.26
CA ALA A 223 -6.58 -8.53 -15.36
C ALA A 223 -6.89 -7.61 -14.18
N GLY A 224 -7.61 -6.50 -14.44
CA GLY A 224 -8.01 -5.49 -13.46
C GLY A 224 -9.02 -4.53 -14.09
#